data_cc877353840d9cc7b64fd6e26d6cd6cf
#
_entry.id   cc877353840d9cc7b64fd6e26d6cd6cf
#
_cell.length_a   1.000
_cell.length_b   1.000
_cell.length_c   1.000
_cell.angle_alpha   90.00
_cell.angle_beta   90.00
_cell.angle_gamma   90.00
#
_symmetry.space_group_name_H-M   'P 1'
#
loop_
_entity.id
_entity.type
_entity.pdbx_description
1 polymer ?
#
loop_
_entity_poly.entity_id
_entity_poly.type
_entity_poly.pdbx_seq_one_letter_code
_entity_poly.pdbx_strand_id
1 'polypeptide(L)'
;MKRVVIKLIAPLLCLIGLWSCSDDEPSCSPDNKQWTEKVVAVVLPMEKGLDVHWKRTLGMFTTNFERAFKNHEAGIRLKFEYYDEAKTDVRELARSLAFNDEVYAVIGGLYSSNAAILAAELTIVGKTFFTLATAEQLVRAYASTGYLWAMTETDITQCEVLLSKVINYEGKSVALLVKENDGYGQTFIDWFAFQARELGLENMGCYAYTSDNIADVSRQAMQSGAEYVICIPSEIEEMKPMLEAHKTQSLNG
;
A
#
# COMPACT_ATOMS: atom_id res chain seq x y z
N MET A 1 11.04 3.90 -45.93
CA MET A 1 11.44 5.19 -45.31
C MET A 1 11.03 5.20 -43.85
N LYS A 2 11.81 4.63 -42.94
CA LYS A 2 11.64 4.73 -41.48
C LYS A 2 12.92 4.27 -40.81
N ARG A 3 14.00 5.06 -40.84
CA ARG A 3 15.23 4.82 -40.04
C ARG A 3 16.06 6.11 -39.97
N VAL A 4 15.61 7.16 -39.29
CA VAL A 4 16.44 8.37 -39.10
C VAL A 4 16.18 9.11 -37.77
N VAL A 5 15.57 8.59 -36.76
CA VAL A 5 15.30 9.39 -35.53
C VAL A 5 16.08 8.94 -34.29
N ILE A 6 16.85 7.84 -34.31
CA ILE A 6 17.49 7.32 -33.08
C ILE A 6 18.97 7.68 -32.93
N LYS A 7 19.58 8.41 -33.86
CA LYS A 7 21.03 8.71 -33.79
C LYS A 7 21.44 10.07 -33.25
N LEU A 8 20.51 10.90 -32.79
CA LEU A 8 20.84 12.28 -32.34
C LEU A 8 20.70 12.50 -30.83
N ILE A 9 20.27 11.51 -30.04
CA ILE A 9 20.09 11.67 -28.58
C ILE A 9 21.29 11.12 -27.79
N ALA A 10 22.10 10.23 -28.34
CA ALA A 10 23.24 9.64 -27.67
C ALA A 10 24.43 10.58 -27.38
N PRO A 11 24.77 11.57 -28.20
CA PRO A 11 25.89 12.48 -27.89
C PRO A 11 25.52 13.61 -26.90
N LEU A 12 24.24 13.89 -26.67
CA LEU A 12 23.85 14.98 -25.75
C LEU A 12 23.90 14.57 -24.27
N LEU A 13 23.80 13.27 -23.98
CA LEU A 13 23.89 12.74 -22.61
C LEU A 13 25.35 12.62 -22.12
N CYS A 14 26.34 12.61 -23.00
CA CYS A 14 27.74 12.58 -22.61
C CYS A 14 28.36 13.93 -22.27
N LEU A 15 27.68 15.04 -22.58
CA LEU A 15 28.18 16.38 -22.29
C LEU A 15 27.78 16.95 -20.92
N ILE A 16 26.87 16.26 -20.21
CA ILE A 16 26.44 16.65 -18.85
C ILE A 16 27.32 16.00 -17.76
N GLY A 17 28.19 15.06 -18.13
CA GLY A 17 29.02 14.29 -17.21
C GLY A 17 30.41 14.89 -16.89
N LEU A 18 30.75 16.05 -17.39
CA LEU A 18 32.12 16.64 -17.24
C LEU A 18 32.17 17.95 -16.47
N TRP A 19 31.15 18.31 -15.70
CA TRP A 19 31.36 19.28 -14.64
C TRP A 19 31.74 18.53 -13.36
N SER A 20 33.00 18.14 -13.38
CA SER A 20 33.74 17.64 -12.23
C SER A 20 33.68 18.68 -11.12
N CYS A 21 33.32 18.20 -9.95
CA CYS A 21 33.50 18.86 -8.67
C CYS A 21 34.91 19.47 -8.59
N SER A 22 34.99 20.77 -8.46
CA SER A 22 36.14 21.41 -7.81
C SER A 22 35.97 21.13 -6.31
N ASP A 23 36.95 20.49 -5.72
CA ASP A 23 37.10 20.25 -4.28
C ASP A 23 37.45 21.52 -3.52
N ASP A 24 36.71 22.60 -3.74
CA ASP A 24 36.71 23.73 -2.83
C ASP A 24 35.52 23.53 -1.89
N GLU A 25 35.73 22.71 -0.86
CA GLU A 25 34.85 22.75 0.29
C GLU A 25 34.96 24.17 0.89
N PRO A 26 33.90 25.01 0.82
CA PRO A 26 33.85 26.17 1.65
C PRO A 26 33.88 25.63 3.10
N SER A 27 34.90 26.05 3.84
CA SER A 27 34.97 25.79 5.29
C SER A 27 33.75 26.48 5.93
N CYS A 28 32.61 25.83 5.90
CA CYS A 28 31.47 26.17 6.73
C CYS A 28 31.90 25.95 8.16
N SER A 29 32.10 27.04 8.89
CA SER A 29 32.19 26.94 10.35
C SER A 29 30.97 26.15 10.83
N PRO A 30 31.17 25.16 11.70
CA PRO A 30 30.06 24.39 12.21
C PRO A 30 29.20 25.33 13.06
N ASP A 31 27.90 25.41 12.69
CA ASP A 31 26.85 25.52 13.63
C ASP A 31 26.35 26.87 14.11
N ASN A 32 25.68 27.57 13.19
CA ASN A 32 24.48 28.29 13.64
C ASN A 32 23.26 27.99 12.75
N LYS A 33 23.22 26.80 12.14
CA LYS A 33 22.06 26.39 11.34
C LYS A 33 20.94 26.01 12.29
N GLN A 34 19.91 26.83 12.36
CA GLN A 34 18.72 26.52 13.14
C GLN A 34 17.95 25.38 12.46
N TRP A 35 18.01 24.18 13.06
CA TRP A 35 17.24 23.04 12.60
C TRP A 35 15.81 23.14 13.13
N THR A 36 14.85 22.97 12.22
CA THR A 36 13.44 22.80 12.57
C THR A 36 13.13 21.31 12.57
N GLU A 37 12.81 20.76 13.73
CA GLU A 37 12.32 19.38 13.83
C GLU A 37 10.88 19.31 13.37
N LYS A 38 10.56 18.29 12.54
CA LYS A 38 9.22 17.98 12.07
C LYS A 38 8.90 16.54 12.43
N VAL A 39 7.83 16.35 13.16
CA VAL A 39 7.37 15.01 13.55
C VAL A 39 6.58 14.39 12.41
N VAL A 40 6.91 13.14 12.09
CA VAL A 40 6.15 12.28 11.18
C VAL A 40 5.64 11.10 12.00
N ALA A 41 4.34 11.00 12.15
CA ALA A 41 3.71 9.86 12.82
C ALA A 41 3.67 8.65 11.88
N VAL A 42 4.09 7.49 12.38
CA VAL A 42 4.11 6.21 11.65
C VAL A 42 3.11 5.27 12.31
N VAL A 43 2.01 5.01 11.63
CA VAL A 43 0.87 4.20 12.13
C VAL A 43 0.83 2.90 11.34
N LEU A 44 1.44 1.85 11.87
CA LEU A 44 1.62 0.56 11.20
C LEU A 44 1.51 -0.59 12.21
N PRO A 45 1.20 -1.83 11.78
CA PRO A 45 1.24 -2.97 12.66
C PRO A 45 2.68 -3.22 13.11
N MET A 46 2.90 -3.31 14.44
CA MET A 46 4.23 -3.46 15.04
C MET A 46 4.48 -4.89 15.56
N GLU A 47 3.68 -5.86 15.13
CA GLU A 47 3.77 -7.24 15.56
C GLU A 47 4.89 -8.03 14.87
N LYS A 48 5.31 -9.14 15.50
CA LYS A 48 6.20 -10.17 14.91
C LYS A 48 7.52 -9.61 14.35
N GLY A 49 8.07 -8.56 14.98
CA GLY A 49 9.34 -7.96 14.57
C GLY A 49 9.24 -6.96 13.40
N LEU A 50 8.05 -6.65 12.94
CA LEU A 50 7.83 -5.63 11.92
C LEU A 50 8.30 -4.25 12.38
N ASP A 51 8.18 -3.96 13.69
CA ASP A 51 8.66 -2.71 14.28
C ASP A 51 10.15 -2.48 14.02
N VAL A 52 10.98 -3.51 14.13
CA VAL A 52 12.43 -3.42 13.84
C VAL A 52 12.67 -3.12 12.36
N HIS A 53 11.89 -3.76 11.48
CA HIS A 53 11.99 -3.54 10.06
C HIS A 53 11.64 -2.08 9.68
N TRP A 54 10.50 -1.59 10.15
CA TRP A 54 10.06 -0.21 9.89
C TRP A 54 11.06 0.82 10.43
N LYS A 55 11.50 0.68 11.68
CA LYS A 55 12.47 1.58 12.31
C LYS A 55 13.80 1.62 11.55
N ARG A 56 14.28 0.47 11.08
CA ARG A 56 15.51 0.39 10.28
C ARG A 56 15.35 1.11 8.93
N THR A 57 14.28 0.83 8.21
CA THR A 57 14.02 1.42 6.88
C THR A 57 13.87 2.93 6.98
N LEU A 58 13.08 3.42 7.92
CA LEU A 58 12.86 4.84 8.12
C LEU A 58 14.12 5.55 8.67
N GLY A 59 14.92 4.87 9.50
CA GLY A 59 16.21 5.39 9.94
C GLY A 59 17.20 5.63 8.78
N MET A 60 17.25 4.71 7.82
CA MET A 60 18.06 4.92 6.60
C MET A 60 17.51 6.08 5.76
N PHE A 61 16.19 6.20 5.63
CA PHE A 61 15.56 7.32 4.94
C PHE A 61 15.91 8.66 5.59
N THR A 62 15.82 8.75 6.92
CA THR A 62 16.15 9.97 7.67
C THR A 62 17.60 10.40 7.44
N THR A 63 18.54 9.46 7.51
CA THR A 63 19.96 9.75 7.26
C THR A 63 20.20 10.30 5.85
N ASN A 64 19.56 9.72 4.84
CA ASN A 64 19.68 10.18 3.46
C ASN A 64 18.99 11.52 3.24
N PHE A 65 17.84 11.73 3.87
CA PHE A 65 17.11 12.99 3.85
C PHE A 65 17.96 14.13 4.46
N GLU A 66 18.49 13.94 5.65
CA GLU A 66 19.36 14.94 6.30
C GLU A 66 20.61 15.25 5.46
N ARG A 67 21.20 14.24 4.82
CA ARG A 67 22.34 14.44 3.90
C ARG A 67 21.96 15.28 2.70
N ALA A 68 20.81 15.01 2.07
CA ALA A 68 20.33 15.76 0.91
C ALA A 68 20.05 17.23 1.25
N PHE A 69 19.61 17.51 2.47
CA PHE A 69 19.27 18.86 2.92
C PHE A 69 20.39 19.55 3.72
N LYS A 70 21.58 18.93 3.84
CA LYS A 70 22.71 19.46 4.62
C LYS A 70 23.07 20.90 4.23
N ASN A 71 23.00 21.23 2.93
CA ASN A 71 23.37 22.53 2.39
C ASN A 71 22.16 23.45 2.13
N HIS A 72 20.94 23.03 2.50
CA HIS A 72 19.76 23.85 2.33
C HIS A 72 19.70 24.94 3.41
N GLU A 73 19.25 26.17 3.07
CA GLU A 73 19.17 27.27 4.03
C GLU A 73 18.24 26.97 5.20
N ALA A 74 17.12 26.31 4.93
CA ALA A 74 16.21 25.80 5.97
C ALA A 74 16.62 24.38 6.36
N GLY A 75 17.24 24.22 7.53
CA GLY A 75 17.51 22.90 8.10
C GLY A 75 16.21 22.24 8.58
N ILE A 76 15.81 21.14 7.96
CA ILE A 76 14.70 20.31 8.44
C ILE A 76 15.25 18.98 8.91
N ARG A 77 14.84 18.57 10.10
CA ARG A 77 15.14 17.27 10.67
C ARG A 77 13.82 16.52 10.88
N LEU A 78 13.73 15.29 10.40
CA LEU A 78 12.55 14.45 10.60
C LEU A 78 12.72 13.60 11.86
N LYS A 79 11.72 13.62 12.73
CA LYS A 79 11.57 12.74 13.88
C LYS A 79 10.39 11.81 13.60
N PHE A 80 10.61 10.49 13.67
CA PHE A 80 9.53 9.52 13.52
C PHE A 80 9.00 9.09 14.88
N GLU A 81 7.69 9.16 15.05
CA GLU A 81 6.95 8.63 16.19
C GLU A 81 6.10 7.45 15.73
N TYR A 82 6.17 6.33 16.45
CA TYR A 82 5.61 5.06 16.01
C TYR A 82 4.40 4.67 16.84
N TYR A 83 3.32 4.30 16.17
CA TYR A 83 2.06 3.87 16.76
C TYR A 83 1.65 2.52 16.17
N ASP A 84 1.28 1.57 17.04
CA ASP A 84 0.85 0.22 16.62
C ASP A 84 -0.65 0.24 16.30
N GLU A 85 -0.99 0.24 15.02
CA GLU A 85 -2.39 0.27 14.57
C GLU A 85 -3.20 -0.99 14.94
N ALA A 86 -2.52 -2.09 15.26
CA ALA A 86 -3.19 -3.32 15.69
C ALA A 86 -3.63 -3.29 17.16
N LYS A 87 -3.02 -2.40 17.98
CA LYS A 87 -3.24 -2.35 19.43
C LYS A 87 -3.83 -1.04 19.93
N THR A 88 -3.88 -0.02 19.08
CA THR A 88 -4.33 1.32 19.45
C THR A 88 -5.76 1.53 18.97
N ASP A 89 -6.57 2.27 19.73
CA ASP A 89 -7.80 2.83 19.17
C ASP A 89 -7.45 3.85 18.09
N VAL A 90 -7.61 3.41 16.83
CA VAL A 90 -7.18 4.19 15.67
C VAL A 90 -7.98 5.47 15.53
N ARG A 91 -9.24 5.52 16.00
CA ARG A 91 -10.06 6.73 15.94
C ARG A 91 -9.57 7.79 16.93
N GLU A 92 -9.27 7.40 18.15
CA GLU A 92 -8.70 8.31 19.14
C GLU A 92 -7.32 8.79 18.71
N LEU A 93 -6.49 7.87 18.19
CA LEU A 93 -5.17 8.21 17.65
C LEU A 93 -5.30 9.20 16.48
N ALA A 94 -6.16 8.93 15.49
CA ALA A 94 -6.34 9.80 14.33
C ALA A 94 -6.70 11.23 14.73
N ARG A 95 -7.61 11.39 15.70
CA ARG A 95 -7.97 12.70 16.25
C ARG A 95 -6.81 13.38 16.96
N SER A 96 -6.08 12.65 17.78
CA SER A 96 -4.92 13.20 18.48
C SER A 96 -3.85 13.70 17.50
N LEU A 97 -3.57 12.92 16.43
CA LEU A 97 -2.64 13.31 15.38
C LEU A 97 -3.15 14.48 14.53
N ALA A 98 -4.45 14.52 14.25
CA ALA A 98 -5.09 15.59 13.47
C ALA A 98 -4.89 16.97 14.13
N PHE A 99 -5.05 17.05 15.44
CA PHE A 99 -4.97 18.30 16.21
C PHE A 99 -3.62 18.56 16.86
N ASN A 100 -2.62 17.70 16.63
CA ASN A 100 -1.26 17.93 17.13
C ASN A 100 -0.46 18.75 16.09
N ASP A 101 -0.18 20.01 16.41
CA ASP A 101 0.55 20.93 15.52
C ASP A 101 2.02 20.54 15.28
N GLU A 102 2.60 19.71 16.16
CA GLU A 102 3.97 19.19 16.00
C GLU A 102 4.03 18.11 14.90
N VAL A 103 2.93 17.38 14.66
CA VAL A 103 2.86 16.35 13.63
C VAL A 103 2.67 17.00 12.27
N TYR A 104 3.68 16.88 11.43
CA TYR A 104 3.70 17.45 10.08
C TYR A 104 2.99 16.56 9.06
N ALA A 105 3.19 15.25 9.15
CA ALA A 105 2.60 14.26 8.26
C ALA A 105 2.39 12.93 8.99
N VAL A 106 1.53 12.09 8.43
CA VAL A 106 1.27 10.72 8.89
C VAL A 106 1.58 9.74 7.78
N ILE A 107 2.26 8.64 8.09
CA ILE A 107 2.54 7.53 7.16
C ILE A 107 1.94 6.27 7.77
N GLY A 108 1.22 5.47 6.98
CA GLY A 108 0.76 4.16 7.44
C GLY A 108 -0.69 3.85 7.08
N GLY A 109 -1.42 3.29 8.06
CA GLY A 109 -2.72 2.72 7.77
C GLY A 109 -2.59 1.58 6.76
N LEU A 110 -1.94 0.49 7.16
CA LEU A 110 -1.79 -0.70 6.31
C LEU A 110 -3.13 -1.40 6.13
N TYR A 111 -3.92 -1.48 7.21
CA TYR A 111 -5.28 -2.01 7.15
C TYR A 111 -6.23 -0.97 6.57
N SER A 112 -6.96 -1.31 5.50
CA SER A 112 -7.82 -0.38 4.78
C SER A 112 -8.91 0.26 5.66
N SER A 113 -9.46 -0.48 6.63
CA SER A 113 -10.41 0.04 7.61
C SER A 113 -9.80 1.12 8.51
N ASN A 114 -8.57 0.91 8.98
CA ASN A 114 -7.83 1.88 9.79
C ASN A 114 -7.43 3.10 8.97
N ALA A 115 -6.98 2.88 7.74
CA ALA A 115 -6.63 3.95 6.81
C ALA A 115 -7.83 4.87 6.51
N ALA A 116 -9.04 4.30 6.40
CA ALA A 116 -10.26 5.10 6.21
C ALA A 116 -10.55 6.01 7.41
N ILE A 117 -10.34 5.51 8.63
CA ILE A 117 -10.50 6.31 9.85
C ILE A 117 -9.44 7.44 9.91
N LEU A 118 -8.17 7.10 9.63
CA LEU A 118 -7.09 8.09 9.58
C LEU A 118 -7.35 9.16 8.53
N ALA A 119 -7.74 8.77 7.30
CA ALA A 119 -8.03 9.71 6.23
C ALA A 119 -9.15 10.68 6.57
N ALA A 120 -10.24 10.18 7.19
CA ALA A 120 -11.38 10.98 7.57
C ALA A 120 -11.03 12.11 8.56
N GLU A 121 -10.19 11.82 9.55
CA GLU A 121 -9.83 12.79 10.58
C GLU A 121 -8.65 13.70 10.14
N LEU A 122 -7.67 13.17 9.39
CA LEU A 122 -6.47 13.92 9.00
C LEU A 122 -6.71 14.88 7.83
N THR A 123 -7.40 14.41 6.78
CA THR A 123 -7.53 15.22 5.55
C THR A 123 -8.46 16.42 5.73
N ILE A 124 -9.45 16.34 6.61
CA ILE A 124 -10.37 17.44 6.88
C ILE A 124 -9.68 18.65 7.54
N VAL A 125 -8.61 18.40 8.29
CA VAL A 125 -7.80 19.45 8.92
C VAL A 125 -6.56 19.84 8.10
N GLY A 126 -6.43 19.31 6.89
CA GLY A 126 -5.33 19.61 5.99
C GLY A 126 -4.00 18.95 6.36
N LYS A 127 -4.03 17.85 7.10
CA LYS A 127 -2.82 17.09 7.46
C LYS A 127 -2.50 16.05 6.41
N THR A 128 -1.27 16.06 5.90
CA THR A 128 -0.84 15.11 4.86
C THR A 128 -0.77 13.69 5.40
N PHE A 129 -1.42 12.79 4.69
CA PHE A 129 -1.47 11.37 5.01
C PHE A 129 -0.98 10.52 3.82
N PHE A 130 0.12 9.79 4.03
CA PHE A 130 0.66 8.82 3.09
C PHE A 130 0.19 7.43 3.50
N THR A 131 -0.80 6.88 2.77
CA THR A 131 -1.36 5.57 3.12
C THR A 131 -0.67 4.43 2.38
N LEU A 132 -0.56 3.28 3.06
CA LEU A 132 -0.14 2.01 2.49
C LEU A 132 -1.34 1.10 2.18
N ALA A 133 -2.56 1.53 2.52
CA ALA A 133 -3.76 0.79 2.16
C ALA A 133 -4.02 0.86 0.65
N THR A 134 -4.58 -0.22 0.13
CA THR A 134 -4.82 -0.42 -1.29
C THR A 134 -6.28 -0.22 -1.70
N ALA A 135 -7.20 -0.07 -0.74
CA ALA A 135 -8.63 0.08 -1.00
C ALA A 135 -8.93 1.27 -1.94
N GLU A 136 -9.42 0.98 -3.12
CA GLU A 136 -9.75 2.00 -4.14
C GLU A 136 -10.76 3.03 -3.64
N GLN A 137 -11.73 2.60 -2.85
CA GLN A 137 -12.75 3.47 -2.27
C GLN A 137 -12.14 4.55 -1.37
N LEU A 138 -11.06 4.24 -0.62
CA LEU A 138 -10.33 5.20 0.19
C LEU A 138 -9.71 6.29 -0.70
N VAL A 139 -9.02 5.88 -1.76
CA VAL A 139 -8.37 6.82 -2.69
C VAL A 139 -9.42 7.70 -3.36
N ARG A 140 -10.51 7.11 -3.86
CA ARG A 140 -11.62 7.84 -4.49
C ARG A 140 -12.26 8.87 -3.56
N ALA A 141 -12.45 8.51 -2.29
CA ALA A 141 -13.10 9.40 -1.32
C ALA A 141 -12.25 10.61 -0.95
N TYR A 142 -10.93 10.45 -0.84
CA TYR A 142 -10.07 11.45 -0.20
C TYR A 142 -8.96 12.04 -1.07
N ALA A 143 -8.62 11.46 -2.25
CA ALA A 143 -7.55 11.98 -3.10
C ALA A 143 -7.79 13.44 -3.55
N SER A 144 -9.06 13.82 -3.78
CA SER A 144 -9.43 15.18 -4.18
C SER A 144 -9.15 16.24 -3.11
N THR A 145 -8.93 15.84 -1.85
CA THR A 145 -8.56 16.76 -0.78
C THR A 145 -7.16 17.36 -0.95
N GLY A 146 -6.29 16.69 -1.71
CA GLY A 146 -4.87 17.02 -1.85
C GLY A 146 -4.01 16.60 -0.65
N TYR A 147 -4.60 16.00 0.37
CA TYR A 147 -3.91 15.59 1.61
C TYR A 147 -3.77 14.08 1.77
N LEU A 148 -4.43 13.26 0.94
CA LEU A 148 -4.22 11.82 0.88
C LEU A 148 -3.31 11.47 -0.30
N TRP A 149 -2.29 10.66 -0.03
CA TRP A 149 -1.36 10.11 -1.02
C TRP A 149 -1.26 8.59 -0.85
N ALA A 150 -1.73 7.83 -1.83
CA ALA A 150 -1.56 6.38 -1.85
C ALA A 150 -0.15 6.02 -2.33
N MET A 151 0.52 5.18 -1.57
CA MET A 151 1.91 4.75 -1.82
C MET A 151 2.00 3.41 -2.53
N THR A 152 0.84 2.79 -2.79
CA THR A 152 0.72 1.47 -3.40
C THR A 152 -0.35 1.49 -4.49
N GLU A 153 -0.31 0.49 -5.37
CA GLU A 153 -1.37 0.24 -6.34
C GLU A 153 -2.68 -0.14 -5.62
N THR A 154 -3.81 0.23 -6.24
CA THR A 154 -5.12 -0.10 -5.69
C THR A 154 -5.50 -1.56 -5.91
N ASP A 155 -6.50 -2.02 -5.16
CA ASP A 155 -7.05 -3.38 -5.26
C ASP A 155 -7.64 -3.68 -6.64
N ILE A 156 -8.04 -2.66 -7.40
CA ILE A 156 -8.49 -2.82 -8.79
C ILE A 156 -7.35 -3.41 -9.63
N THR A 157 -6.15 -2.82 -9.55
CA THR A 157 -4.96 -3.33 -10.25
C THR A 157 -4.56 -4.71 -9.73
N GLN A 158 -4.66 -4.96 -8.43
CA GLN A 158 -4.39 -6.27 -7.86
C GLN A 158 -5.36 -7.33 -8.39
N CYS A 159 -6.65 -7.03 -8.47
CA CYS A 159 -7.66 -7.91 -9.03
C CYS A 159 -7.34 -8.26 -10.49
N GLU A 160 -7.00 -7.27 -11.32
CA GLU A 160 -6.61 -7.47 -12.71
C GLU A 160 -5.37 -8.36 -12.85
N VAL A 161 -4.35 -8.14 -12.02
CA VAL A 161 -3.13 -8.96 -12.01
C VAL A 161 -3.44 -10.41 -11.65
N LEU A 162 -4.30 -10.65 -10.65
CA LEU A 162 -4.70 -12.00 -10.25
C LEU A 162 -5.48 -12.72 -11.37
N LEU A 163 -6.42 -12.04 -12.02
CA LEU A 163 -7.17 -12.58 -13.16
C LEU A 163 -6.26 -12.83 -14.38
N SER A 164 -5.32 -11.95 -14.65
CA SER A 164 -4.32 -12.14 -15.70
C SER A 164 -3.44 -13.36 -15.46
N LYS A 165 -3.16 -13.70 -14.18
CA LYS A 165 -2.48 -14.93 -13.82
C LYS A 165 -3.27 -16.16 -14.22
N VAL A 166 -4.59 -16.16 -14.01
CA VAL A 166 -5.48 -17.26 -14.44
C VAL A 166 -5.36 -17.49 -15.95
N ILE A 167 -5.41 -16.41 -16.74
CA ILE A 167 -5.24 -16.49 -18.20
C ILE A 167 -3.87 -17.03 -18.58
N ASN A 168 -2.81 -16.57 -17.92
CA ASN A 168 -1.44 -17.03 -18.19
C ASN A 168 -1.25 -18.54 -17.90
N TYR A 169 -2.10 -19.12 -17.07
CA TYR A 169 -2.16 -20.56 -16.82
C TYR A 169 -3.26 -21.27 -17.65
N GLU A 170 -3.74 -20.62 -18.74
CA GLU A 170 -4.75 -21.14 -19.66
C GLU A 170 -6.11 -21.43 -19.01
N GLY A 171 -6.38 -20.85 -17.83
CA GLY A 171 -7.66 -20.96 -17.13
C GLY A 171 -8.77 -20.23 -17.88
N LYS A 172 -9.97 -20.77 -17.81
CA LYS A 172 -11.16 -20.25 -18.49
C LYS A 172 -12.25 -19.81 -17.54
N SER A 173 -12.24 -20.33 -16.33
CA SER A 173 -13.25 -20.01 -15.32
C SER A 173 -12.61 -19.71 -13.97
N VAL A 174 -13.27 -18.82 -13.21
CA VAL A 174 -12.73 -18.30 -11.96
C VAL A 174 -13.85 -18.03 -10.96
N ALA A 175 -13.58 -18.28 -9.68
CA ALA A 175 -14.42 -17.87 -8.56
C ALA A 175 -13.61 -17.00 -7.59
N LEU A 176 -14.29 -16.13 -6.86
CA LEU A 176 -13.70 -15.27 -5.82
C LEU A 176 -14.12 -15.77 -4.44
N LEU A 177 -13.16 -15.91 -3.54
CA LEU A 177 -13.36 -16.17 -2.11
C LEU A 177 -12.80 -14.98 -1.32
N VAL A 178 -13.64 -14.23 -0.63
CA VAL A 178 -13.31 -12.93 -0.07
C VAL A 178 -14.03 -12.70 1.27
N LYS A 179 -13.43 -11.91 2.15
CA LYS A 179 -14.07 -11.51 3.41
C LYS A 179 -15.14 -10.46 3.16
N GLU A 180 -16.34 -10.67 3.68
CA GLU A 180 -17.41 -9.66 3.61
C GLU A 180 -17.23 -8.56 4.65
N ASN A 181 -17.79 -7.38 4.38
CA ASN A 181 -17.74 -6.22 5.27
C ASN A 181 -16.31 -5.78 5.65
N ASP A 182 -15.33 -6.09 4.82
CA ASP A 182 -13.95 -5.69 4.97
C ASP A 182 -13.59 -4.62 3.94
N GLY A 183 -12.98 -3.53 4.40
CA GLY A 183 -12.57 -2.43 3.52
C GLY A 183 -11.62 -2.85 2.41
N TYR A 184 -10.76 -3.87 2.65
CA TYR A 184 -9.87 -4.43 1.64
C TYR A 184 -10.62 -5.32 0.64
N GLY A 185 -11.45 -6.26 1.13
CA GLY A 185 -12.18 -7.21 0.28
C GLY A 185 -13.26 -6.56 -0.59
N GLN A 186 -13.82 -5.45 -0.17
CA GLN A 186 -14.95 -4.82 -0.85
C GLN A 186 -14.64 -4.40 -2.29
N THR A 187 -13.45 -3.87 -2.56
CA THR A 187 -13.04 -3.53 -3.93
C THR A 187 -13.02 -4.75 -4.85
N PHE A 188 -12.55 -5.90 -4.34
CA PHE A 188 -12.59 -7.14 -5.12
C PHE A 188 -14.02 -7.58 -5.42
N ILE A 189 -14.93 -7.50 -4.45
CA ILE A 189 -16.36 -7.81 -4.67
C ILE A 189 -16.93 -6.93 -5.77
N ASP A 190 -16.67 -5.64 -5.74
CA ASP A 190 -17.23 -4.66 -6.66
C ASP A 190 -16.69 -4.82 -8.10
N TRP A 191 -15.43 -5.21 -8.27
CA TRP A 191 -14.75 -5.17 -9.57
C TRP A 191 -14.50 -6.54 -10.20
N PHE A 192 -14.50 -7.62 -9.43
CA PHE A 192 -14.15 -8.96 -9.90
C PHE A 192 -14.98 -9.42 -11.11
N ALA A 193 -16.30 -9.35 -11.00
CA ALA A 193 -17.19 -9.83 -12.06
C ALA A 193 -17.03 -9.04 -13.36
N PHE A 194 -16.82 -7.72 -13.26
CA PHE A 194 -16.58 -6.87 -14.41
C PHE A 194 -15.24 -7.22 -15.07
N GLN A 195 -14.16 -7.26 -14.31
CA GLN A 195 -12.82 -7.54 -14.85
C GLN A 195 -12.68 -8.95 -15.40
N ALA A 196 -13.28 -9.96 -14.74
CA ALA A 196 -13.29 -11.32 -15.26
C ALA A 196 -13.94 -11.39 -16.64
N ARG A 197 -15.09 -10.73 -16.81
CA ARG A 197 -15.79 -10.64 -18.10
C ARG A 197 -14.97 -9.93 -19.16
N GLU A 198 -14.35 -8.78 -18.85
CA GLU A 198 -13.52 -8.03 -19.80
C GLU A 198 -12.30 -8.84 -20.27
N LEU A 199 -11.79 -9.70 -19.39
CA LEU A 199 -10.68 -10.61 -19.69
C LEU A 199 -11.12 -11.94 -20.33
N GLY A 200 -12.42 -12.14 -20.58
CA GLY A 200 -12.95 -13.34 -21.20
C GLY A 200 -12.99 -14.58 -20.30
N LEU A 201 -12.95 -14.40 -18.99
CA LEU A 201 -13.06 -15.47 -17.99
C LEU A 201 -14.53 -15.68 -17.60
N GLU A 202 -14.95 -16.94 -17.48
CA GLU A 202 -16.24 -17.29 -16.92
C GLU A 202 -16.23 -17.11 -15.40
N ASN A 203 -17.13 -16.24 -14.90
CA ASN A 203 -17.26 -15.99 -13.47
C ASN A 203 -18.20 -17.02 -12.83
N MET A 204 -17.65 -17.92 -11.99
CA MET A 204 -18.38 -18.97 -11.29
C MET A 204 -18.93 -18.55 -9.92
N GLY A 205 -18.80 -17.27 -9.58
CA GLY A 205 -19.40 -16.67 -8.39
C GLY A 205 -18.42 -15.98 -7.46
N CYS A 206 -19.02 -15.23 -6.53
CA CYS A 206 -18.33 -14.58 -5.42
C CYS A 206 -18.81 -15.21 -4.10
N TYR A 207 -17.88 -15.74 -3.34
CA TYR A 207 -18.09 -16.45 -2.08
C TYR A 207 -17.57 -15.57 -0.94
N ALA A 208 -18.47 -14.80 -0.35
CA ALA A 208 -18.14 -13.91 0.75
C ALA A 208 -18.23 -14.64 2.10
N TYR A 209 -17.19 -14.55 2.93
CA TYR A 209 -17.13 -15.21 4.22
C TYR A 209 -16.99 -14.23 5.38
N THR A 210 -17.41 -14.68 6.56
CA THR A 210 -17.10 -14.08 7.86
C THR A 210 -16.11 -14.95 8.62
N SER A 211 -15.57 -14.46 9.73
CA SER A 211 -14.66 -15.25 10.59
C SER A 211 -15.32 -16.55 11.10
N ASP A 212 -16.65 -16.55 11.26
CA ASP A 212 -17.39 -17.71 11.81
C ASP A 212 -17.68 -18.80 10.78
N ASN A 213 -17.75 -18.46 9.48
CA ASN A 213 -18.17 -19.39 8.42
C ASN A 213 -17.10 -19.65 7.36
N ILE A 214 -15.90 -19.16 7.52
CA ILE A 214 -14.81 -19.23 6.53
C ILE A 214 -14.56 -20.67 6.02
N ALA A 215 -14.60 -21.67 6.90
CA ALA A 215 -14.35 -23.05 6.50
C ALA A 215 -15.46 -23.60 5.57
N ASP A 216 -16.71 -23.26 5.83
CA ASP A 216 -17.85 -23.69 5.03
C ASP A 216 -17.90 -23.00 3.69
N VAL A 217 -17.72 -21.68 3.68
CA VAL A 217 -17.71 -20.87 2.45
C VAL A 217 -16.50 -21.23 1.58
N SER A 218 -15.34 -21.51 2.18
CA SER A 218 -14.18 -22.01 1.43
C SER A 218 -14.47 -23.33 0.71
N ARG A 219 -15.16 -24.25 1.36
CA ARG A 219 -15.59 -25.51 0.71
C ARG A 219 -16.55 -25.26 -0.45
N GLN A 220 -17.52 -24.35 -0.28
CA GLN A 220 -18.45 -23.98 -1.35
C GLN A 220 -17.72 -23.36 -2.55
N ALA A 221 -16.77 -22.46 -2.31
CA ALA A 221 -15.97 -21.87 -3.36
C ALA A 221 -15.14 -22.91 -4.13
N MET A 222 -14.52 -23.85 -3.43
CA MET A 222 -13.77 -24.95 -4.06
C MET A 222 -14.68 -25.94 -4.83
N GLN A 223 -15.96 -26.02 -4.49
CA GLN A 223 -16.96 -26.84 -5.17
C GLN A 223 -17.72 -26.08 -6.27
N SER A 224 -17.39 -24.84 -6.55
CA SER A 224 -18.06 -23.99 -7.55
C SER A 224 -17.98 -24.51 -8.98
N GLY A 225 -17.03 -25.40 -9.25
CA GLY A 225 -16.72 -25.84 -10.61
C GLY A 225 -15.76 -24.91 -11.36
N ALA A 226 -15.30 -23.82 -10.74
CA ALA A 226 -14.27 -22.97 -11.30
C ALA A 226 -12.93 -23.71 -11.41
N GLU A 227 -12.21 -23.48 -12.50
CA GLU A 227 -10.84 -23.99 -12.66
C GLU A 227 -9.87 -23.35 -11.66
N TYR A 228 -10.13 -22.09 -11.30
CA TYR A 228 -9.33 -21.35 -10.34
C TYR A 228 -10.21 -20.63 -9.33
N VAL A 229 -9.81 -20.68 -8.07
CA VAL A 229 -10.42 -19.91 -6.99
C VAL A 229 -9.40 -18.86 -6.51
N ILE A 230 -9.72 -17.59 -6.68
CA ILE A 230 -8.94 -16.48 -6.16
C ILE A 230 -9.35 -16.24 -4.72
N CYS A 231 -8.41 -16.41 -3.78
CA CYS A 231 -8.63 -16.23 -2.36
C CYS A 231 -8.05 -14.90 -1.91
N ILE A 232 -8.86 -14.07 -1.29
CA ILE A 232 -8.47 -12.75 -0.74
C ILE A 232 -8.65 -12.78 0.78
N PRO A 233 -7.65 -13.30 1.53
CA PRO A 233 -7.68 -13.25 2.99
C PRO A 233 -7.32 -11.84 3.47
N SER A 234 -7.98 -11.38 4.53
CA SER A 234 -7.62 -10.14 5.22
C SER A 234 -6.53 -10.35 6.26
N GLU A 235 -6.44 -11.58 6.80
CA GLU A 235 -5.46 -11.99 7.79
C GLU A 235 -4.79 -13.28 7.36
N ILE A 236 -3.52 -13.45 7.74
CA ILE A 236 -2.73 -14.62 7.33
C ILE A 236 -3.30 -15.94 7.90
N GLU A 237 -3.92 -15.87 9.06
CA GLU A 237 -4.56 -16.99 9.74
C GLU A 237 -5.74 -17.56 8.96
N GLU A 238 -6.40 -16.75 8.15
CA GLU A 238 -7.54 -17.14 7.31
C GLU A 238 -7.12 -18.03 6.13
N MET A 239 -5.84 -18.03 5.76
CA MET A 239 -5.32 -18.93 4.73
C MET A 239 -5.41 -20.41 5.10
N LYS A 240 -5.36 -20.74 6.39
CA LYS A 240 -5.38 -22.15 6.83
C LYS A 240 -6.66 -22.87 6.44
N PRO A 241 -7.88 -22.40 6.82
CA PRO A 241 -9.12 -23.05 6.42
C PRO A 241 -9.32 -23.07 4.89
N MET A 242 -8.85 -22.06 4.16
CA MET A 242 -8.89 -22.04 2.69
C MET A 242 -8.03 -23.15 2.08
N LEU A 243 -6.81 -23.35 2.57
CA LEU A 243 -5.90 -24.40 2.11
C LEU A 243 -6.41 -25.80 2.49
N GLU A 244 -7.04 -25.96 3.66
CA GLU A 244 -7.66 -27.22 4.08
C GLU A 244 -8.85 -27.59 3.18
N ALA A 245 -9.68 -26.61 2.80
CA ALA A 245 -10.77 -26.81 1.85
C ALA A 245 -10.26 -27.28 0.48
N HIS A 246 -9.19 -26.64 -0.03
CA HIS A 246 -8.56 -27.03 -1.29
C HIS A 246 -8.01 -28.46 -1.25
N LYS A 247 -7.30 -28.85 -0.18
CA LYS A 247 -6.76 -30.21 -0.02
C LYS A 247 -7.85 -31.25 -0.02
N THR A 248 -8.97 -30.98 0.68
CA THR A 248 -10.09 -31.91 0.75
C THR A 248 -10.71 -32.13 -0.63
N GLN A 249 -10.86 -31.08 -1.43
CA GLN A 249 -11.38 -31.19 -2.79
C GLN A 249 -10.45 -31.99 -3.70
N SER A 250 -9.14 -31.76 -3.62
CA SER A 250 -8.13 -32.45 -4.44
C SER A 250 -8.00 -33.96 -4.11
N LEU A 251 -8.44 -34.41 -2.94
CA LEU A 251 -8.45 -35.83 -2.56
C LEU A 251 -9.72 -36.56 -2.99
N ASN A 252 -10.79 -35.83 -3.30
CA ASN A 252 -12.10 -36.35 -3.66
C ASN A 252 -12.43 -36.30 -5.15
N GLY A 253 -11.54 -35.66 -5.96
CA GLY A 253 -11.65 -35.53 -7.42
C GLY A 253 -10.58 -36.34 -8.12
#